data_5f64e171060798acff9015d41cf1780c
#
_entry.id   5f64e171060798acff9015d41cf1780c
#
_cell.length_a   1.000
_cell.length_b   1.000
_cell.length_c   1.000
_cell.angle_alpha   90.00
_cell.angle_beta   90.00
_cell.angle_gamma   90.00
#
_symmetry.space_group_name_H-M   'P 1'
#
loop_
_entity.id
_entity.type
_entity.pdbx_description
1 polymer ?
#
loop_
_entity_poly.entity_id
_entity_poly.type
_entity_poly.pdbx_seq_one_letter_code
_entity_poly.pdbx_strand_id
1 'polypeptide(L)'
;MPTASRHPDTALAVFLAFLKLGCSAFGGPIAHLGYFRDEFVRRRGWLSESSYADLVALCQFLPGPASSQVGMALGLARAGYPGARAAGLGFTLPSALLLVLFALGLGRWGALLPEGVLHGLKIAAVAVVAQAVWGMGRSLCPDRPRLTLMALSCASVLAWPTAWTQVAVIAGAGLAGRALLKTEAVEGHERLPIAIGYRGALLFLTLFAVLLVCLPLAARLWPEQWLRLLDAFYRAGSLVFGGGHVVLPLLQAEVVPKGWVDGDTFLAGYAAAQAVPGPLFTFAAFLGAASGPAPNGWSGALLCLLAIFLPSFLLVAGALPFWERLRHERRVRATLAGVNAAVVGLLLAALYQPLWTEGILRPADFALLLFALLALLAWKTPPWQVVLACAVAGGLIATAG
;
A
#
# COMPACT_ATOMS: atom_id res chain seq x y z
N MET A 1 -9.25 -18.26 31.34
CA MET A 1 -8.80 -18.03 29.96
C MET A 1 -9.86 -18.56 29.02
N PRO A 2 -10.53 -17.77 28.17
CA PRO A 2 -11.48 -18.32 27.23
C PRO A 2 -10.73 -19.11 26.17
N THR A 3 -11.04 -20.38 26.06
CA THR A 3 -10.56 -21.28 25.01
C THR A 3 -10.99 -20.73 23.67
N ALA A 4 -10.05 -20.42 22.78
CA ALA A 4 -10.32 -19.99 21.42
C ALA A 4 -11.33 -20.95 20.80
N SER A 5 -12.46 -20.42 20.28
CA SER A 5 -13.50 -21.24 19.66
C SER A 5 -12.89 -22.00 18.46
N ARG A 6 -12.73 -23.31 18.62
CA ARG A 6 -12.11 -24.20 17.61
C ARG A 6 -13.01 -24.51 16.42
N HIS A 7 -14.19 -23.91 16.32
CA HIS A 7 -15.06 -24.13 15.17
C HIS A 7 -14.60 -23.30 13.98
N PRO A 8 -14.37 -23.90 12.81
CA PRO A 8 -14.11 -23.15 11.58
C PRO A 8 -15.30 -22.26 11.27
N ASP A 9 -15.03 -20.98 10.97
CA ASP A 9 -16.04 -20.06 10.47
C ASP A 9 -16.37 -20.39 9.02
N THR A 10 -17.57 -20.01 8.57
CA THR A 10 -17.87 -20.05 7.14
C THR A 10 -17.17 -18.92 6.41
N ALA A 11 -16.82 -19.12 5.13
CA ALA A 11 -16.24 -18.05 4.31
C ALA A 11 -17.15 -16.81 4.27
N LEU A 12 -18.47 -16.99 4.34
CA LEU A 12 -19.44 -15.90 4.41
C LEU A 12 -19.32 -15.10 5.72
N ALA A 13 -19.14 -15.77 6.86
CA ALA A 13 -18.96 -15.10 8.15
C ALA A 13 -17.67 -14.27 8.17
N VAL A 14 -16.59 -14.81 7.57
CA VAL A 14 -15.34 -14.09 7.37
C VAL A 14 -15.55 -12.87 6.46
N PHE A 15 -16.23 -13.06 5.32
CA PHE A 15 -16.53 -11.97 4.39
C PHE A 15 -17.28 -10.82 5.07
N LEU A 16 -18.36 -11.11 5.79
CA LEU A 16 -19.17 -10.08 6.46
C LEU A 16 -18.40 -9.35 7.56
N ALA A 17 -17.52 -10.05 8.29
CA ALA A 17 -16.66 -9.42 9.29
C ALA A 17 -15.68 -8.42 8.64
N PHE A 18 -15.05 -8.81 7.55
CA PHE A 18 -14.12 -7.94 6.81
C PHE A 18 -14.83 -6.86 6.00
N LEU A 19 -16.03 -7.11 5.49
CA LEU A 19 -16.86 -6.11 4.82
C LEU A 19 -17.21 -4.96 5.76
N LYS A 20 -17.60 -5.27 7.00
CA LYS A 20 -17.83 -4.25 8.03
C LYS A 20 -16.59 -3.38 8.25
N LEU A 21 -15.42 -3.99 8.36
CA LEU A 21 -14.16 -3.27 8.52
C LEU A 21 -13.78 -2.50 7.25
N GLY A 22 -14.00 -3.06 6.07
CA GLY A 22 -13.81 -2.38 4.79
C GLY A 22 -14.65 -1.11 4.64
N CYS A 23 -15.84 -1.04 5.27
CA CYS A 23 -16.69 0.14 5.29
C CYS A 23 -16.34 1.16 6.39
N SER A 24 -15.57 0.77 7.41
CA SER A 24 -15.39 1.61 8.62
C SER A 24 -13.93 1.86 9.02
N ALA A 25 -12.96 1.11 8.48
CA ALA A 25 -11.57 1.23 8.85
C ALA A 25 -10.88 2.34 8.05
N PHE A 26 -10.82 3.53 8.62
CA PHE A 26 -10.07 4.68 8.11
C PHE A 26 -8.68 4.77 8.77
N GLY A 27 -7.76 5.52 8.16
CA GLY A 27 -6.49 5.90 8.79
C GLY A 27 -5.27 5.05 8.38
N GLY A 28 -5.41 4.24 7.33
CA GLY A 28 -4.29 3.52 6.72
C GLY A 28 -3.81 2.28 7.48
N PRO A 29 -2.68 1.66 7.06
CA PRO A 29 -2.29 0.33 7.51
C PRO A 29 -2.15 0.17 9.03
N ILE A 30 -1.60 1.16 9.73
CA ILE A 30 -1.40 1.09 11.20
C ILE A 30 -2.75 1.08 11.93
N ALA A 31 -3.67 1.95 11.51
CA ALA A 31 -5.01 1.99 12.08
C ALA A 31 -5.78 0.69 11.80
N HIS A 32 -5.67 0.16 10.57
CA HIS A 32 -6.28 -1.12 10.20
C HIS A 32 -5.84 -2.26 11.11
N LEU A 33 -4.55 -2.35 11.44
CA LEU A 33 -4.05 -3.36 12.37
C LEU A 33 -4.63 -3.18 13.76
N GLY A 34 -4.86 -1.94 14.22
CA GLY A 34 -5.59 -1.65 15.46
C GLY A 34 -7.04 -2.17 15.41
N TYR A 35 -7.80 -1.85 14.36
CA TYR A 35 -9.16 -2.36 14.17
C TYR A 35 -9.23 -3.89 14.10
N PHE A 36 -8.27 -4.54 13.42
CA PHE A 36 -8.20 -6.00 13.34
C PHE A 36 -7.90 -6.64 14.69
N ARG A 37 -6.99 -6.04 15.48
CA ARG A 37 -6.72 -6.49 16.84
C ARG A 37 -7.96 -6.42 17.72
N ASP A 38 -8.67 -5.30 17.71
CA ASP A 38 -9.88 -5.13 18.51
C ASP A 38 -10.99 -6.09 18.08
N GLU A 39 -11.24 -6.28 16.77
CA GLU A 39 -12.30 -7.15 16.28
C GLU A 39 -11.93 -8.63 16.42
N PHE A 40 -10.72 -9.05 16.00
CA PHE A 40 -10.38 -10.47 15.84
C PHE A 40 -9.65 -11.08 17.05
N VAL A 41 -8.93 -10.28 17.83
CA VAL A 41 -8.27 -10.75 19.06
C VAL A 41 -9.19 -10.52 20.25
N ARG A 42 -9.55 -9.27 20.53
CA ARG A 42 -10.28 -8.93 21.76
C ARG A 42 -11.75 -9.36 21.71
N ARG A 43 -12.45 -9.09 20.62
CA ARG A 43 -13.90 -9.31 20.53
C ARG A 43 -14.26 -10.74 20.10
N ARG A 44 -13.59 -11.29 19.07
CA ARG A 44 -13.91 -12.62 18.51
C ARG A 44 -13.01 -13.74 19.06
N GLY A 45 -11.86 -13.42 19.63
CA GLY A 45 -10.92 -14.43 20.14
C GLY A 45 -10.39 -15.37 19.04
N TRP A 46 -10.21 -14.88 17.81
CA TRP A 46 -9.72 -15.71 16.71
C TRP A 46 -8.26 -16.10 16.88
N LEU A 47 -7.45 -15.21 17.48
CA LEU A 47 -6.04 -15.41 17.79
C LEU A 47 -5.73 -14.88 19.20
N SER A 48 -4.65 -15.37 19.81
CA SER A 48 -4.04 -14.74 20.99
C SER A 48 -3.35 -13.42 20.60
N GLU A 49 -3.10 -12.55 21.57
CA GLU A 49 -2.34 -11.30 21.36
C GLU A 49 -0.95 -11.58 20.80
N SER A 50 -0.27 -12.62 21.28
CA SER A 50 1.07 -13.03 20.84
C SER A 50 1.04 -13.53 19.40
N SER A 51 0.11 -14.42 19.05
CA SER A 51 -0.04 -14.93 17.67
C SER A 51 -0.41 -13.82 16.69
N TYR A 52 -1.22 -12.83 17.12
CA TYR A 52 -1.55 -11.68 16.29
C TYR A 52 -0.33 -10.78 16.04
N ALA A 53 0.44 -10.48 17.09
CA ALA A 53 1.68 -9.71 16.96
C ALA A 53 2.68 -10.36 16.01
N ASP A 54 2.82 -11.69 16.09
CA ASP A 54 3.71 -12.47 15.23
C ASP A 54 3.22 -12.47 13.75
N LEU A 55 1.90 -12.57 13.54
CA LEU A 55 1.30 -12.43 12.21
C LEU A 55 1.52 -11.05 11.60
N VAL A 56 1.36 -10.00 12.40
CA VAL A 56 1.65 -8.62 11.97
C VAL A 56 3.13 -8.47 11.60
N ALA A 57 4.04 -9.04 12.42
CA ALA A 57 5.47 -9.01 12.12
C ALA A 57 5.80 -9.70 10.79
N LEU A 58 5.22 -10.89 10.52
CA LEU A 58 5.35 -11.55 9.21
C LEU A 58 4.88 -10.65 8.07
N CYS A 59 3.68 -10.08 8.17
CA CYS A 59 3.12 -9.28 7.09
C CYS A 59 3.83 -7.94 6.88
N GLN A 60 4.47 -7.39 7.92
CA GLN A 60 5.36 -6.23 7.80
C GLN A 60 6.72 -6.57 7.20
N PHE A 61 7.12 -7.83 7.31
CA PHE A 61 8.33 -8.35 6.72
C PHE A 61 8.17 -8.63 5.22
N LEU A 62 7.01 -9.08 4.78
CA LEU A 62 6.71 -9.36 3.38
C LEU A 62 6.45 -8.08 2.59
N PRO A 63 6.80 -8.03 1.29
CA PRO A 63 6.32 -6.94 0.44
C PRO A 63 4.81 -7.03 0.24
N GLY A 64 4.16 -5.86 0.17
CA GLY A 64 2.73 -5.73 -0.06
C GLY A 64 1.99 -4.95 1.03
N PRO A 65 0.65 -4.84 0.93
CA PRO A 65 -0.19 -4.16 1.92
C PRO A 65 -0.33 -4.99 3.19
N ALA A 66 0.50 -4.73 4.20
CA ALA A 66 0.56 -5.51 5.45
C ALA A 66 -0.83 -5.75 6.09
N SER A 67 -1.71 -4.74 6.13
CA SER A 67 -3.07 -4.91 6.68
C SER A 67 -3.91 -5.92 5.88
N SER A 68 -3.88 -5.85 4.53
CA SER A 68 -4.58 -6.83 3.70
C SER A 68 -3.98 -8.22 3.83
N GLN A 69 -2.66 -8.32 3.94
CA GLN A 69 -1.97 -9.60 4.18
C GLN A 69 -2.38 -10.21 5.52
N VAL A 70 -2.43 -9.43 6.60
CA VAL A 70 -2.94 -9.88 7.90
C VAL A 70 -4.39 -10.35 7.79
N GLY A 71 -5.24 -9.59 7.08
CA GLY A 71 -6.62 -9.97 6.84
C GLY A 71 -6.76 -11.30 6.08
N MET A 72 -5.99 -11.48 5.00
CA MET A 72 -5.95 -12.72 4.22
C MET A 72 -5.47 -13.91 5.06
N ALA A 73 -4.43 -13.72 5.89
CA ALA A 73 -3.92 -14.77 6.78
C ALA A 73 -4.92 -15.14 7.89
N LEU A 74 -5.64 -14.16 8.46
CA LEU A 74 -6.74 -14.40 9.39
C LEU A 74 -7.85 -15.22 8.74
N GLY A 75 -8.27 -14.82 7.53
CA GLY A 75 -9.25 -15.56 6.75
C GLY A 75 -8.80 -16.99 6.43
N LEU A 76 -7.53 -17.16 6.08
CA LEU A 76 -6.92 -18.47 5.83
C LEU A 76 -6.94 -19.36 7.08
N ALA A 77 -6.64 -18.80 8.25
CA ALA A 77 -6.67 -19.51 9.53
C ALA A 77 -8.08 -19.98 9.91
N ARG A 78 -9.14 -19.22 9.53
CA ARG A 78 -10.52 -19.49 9.95
C ARG A 78 -11.30 -20.36 8.96
N ALA A 79 -11.13 -20.17 7.65
CA ALA A 79 -11.91 -20.87 6.62
C ALA A 79 -11.05 -21.30 5.41
N GLY A 80 -9.74 -21.53 5.60
CA GLY A 80 -8.84 -21.95 4.52
C GLY A 80 -8.76 -20.93 3.38
N TYR A 81 -8.44 -21.39 2.18
CA TYR A 81 -8.32 -20.52 1.00
C TYR A 81 -9.60 -19.76 0.63
N PRO A 82 -10.82 -20.33 0.75
CA PRO A 82 -12.06 -19.56 0.63
C PRO A 82 -12.14 -18.40 1.62
N GLY A 83 -11.71 -18.64 2.88
CA GLY A 83 -11.66 -17.60 3.92
C GLY A 83 -10.67 -16.48 3.61
N ALA A 84 -9.48 -16.80 3.09
CA ALA A 84 -8.50 -15.79 2.67
C ALA A 84 -9.05 -14.89 1.55
N ARG A 85 -9.70 -15.48 0.55
CA ARG A 85 -10.38 -14.72 -0.53
C ARG A 85 -11.53 -13.88 0.01
N ALA A 86 -12.35 -14.43 0.89
CA ALA A 86 -13.46 -13.74 1.52
C ALA A 86 -13.00 -12.53 2.35
N ALA A 87 -11.93 -12.67 3.12
CA ALA A 87 -11.33 -11.58 3.89
C ALA A 87 -10.79 -10.47 2.96
N GLY A 88 -10.03 -10.85 1.93
CA GLY A 88 -9.49 -9.92 0.95
C GLY A 88 -10.59 -9.15 0.23
N LEU A 89 -11.60 -9.84 -0.30
CA LEU A 89 -12.73 -9.22 -0.99
C LEU A 89 -13.55 -8.33 -0.06
N GLY A 90 -13.91 -8.82 1.14
CA GLY A 90 -14.71 -8.04 2.08
C GLY A 90 -14.04 -6.73 2.48
N PHE A 91 -12.73 -6.75 2.75
CA PHE A 91 -11.98 -5.57 3.15
C PHE A 91 -11.73 -4.59 2.00
N THR A 92 -11.62 -5.09 0.77
CA THR A 92 -11.20 -4.32 -0.40
C THR A 92 -12.37 -3.75 -1.21
N LEU A 93 -13.49 -4.48 -1.30
CA LEU A 93 -14.60 -4.17 -2.20
C LEU A 93 -15.21 -2.78 -1.97
N PRO A 94 -15.48 -2.31 -0.72
CA PRO A 94 -16.11 -1.00 -0.52
C PRO A 94 -15.27 0.14 -1.09
N SER A 95 -13.98 0.19 -0.76
CA SER A 95 -13.07 1.24 -1.25
C SER A 95 -12.82 1.14 -2.76
N ALA A 96 -12.71 -0.08 -3.30
CA ALA A 96 -12.55 -0.26 -4.74
C ALA A 96 -13.74 0.28 -5.52
N LEU A 97 -14.97 -0.01 -5.07
CA LEU A 97 -16.19 0.50 -5.70
C LEU A 97 -16.25 2.04 -5.65
N LEU A 98 -16.00 2.63 -4.47
CA LEU A 98 -15.99 4.08 -4.32
C LEU A 98 -14.96 4.75 -5.24
N LEU A 99 -13.76 4.19 -5.33
CA LEU A 99 -12.69 4.74 -6.16
C LEU A 99 -12.96 4.55 -7.66
N VAL A 100 -13.57 3.45 -8.09
CA VAL A 100 -13.99 3.28 -9.49
C VAL A 100 -15.08 4.28 -9.84
N LEU A 101 -16.09 4.45 -8.98
CA LEU A 101 -17.14 5.45 -9.20
C LEU A 101 -16.57 6.87 -9.23
N PHE A 102 -15.58 7.18 -8.40
CA PHE A 102 -14.89 8.46 -8.42
C PHE A 102 -14.11 8.64 -9.73
N ALA A 103 -13.39 7.62 -10.23
CA ALA A 103 -12.67 7.68 -11.51
C ALA A 103 -13.62 7.93 -12.69
N LEU A 104 -14.73 7.18 -12.75
CA LEU A 104 -15.75 7.34 -13.80
C LEU A 104 -16.45 8.69 -13.71
N GLY A 105 -16.72 9.16 -12.48
CA GLY A 105 -17.28 10.48 -12.22
C GLY A 105 -16.33 11.59 -12.65
N LEU A 106 -15.06 11.49 -12.33
CA LEU A 106 -14.03 12.44 -12.73
C LEU A 106 -13.89 12.50 -14.26
N GLY A 107 -13.87 11.35 -14.93
CA GLY A 107 -13.81 11.29 -16.39
C GLY A 107 -15.04 11.88 -17.08
N ARG A 108 -16.23 11.81 -16.45
CA ARG A 108 -17.49 12.31 -17.05
C ARG A 108 -17.82 13.76 -16.69
N TRP A 109 -17.54 14.14 -15.46
CA TRP A 109 -17.93 15.43 -14.90
C TRP A 109 -16.76 16.26 -14.37
N GLY A 110 -15.50 15.77 -14.55
CA GLY A 110 -14.32 16.46 -14.05
C GLY A 110 -14.17 17.89 -14.57
N ALA A 111 -14.55 18.13 -15.83
CA ALA A 111 -14.57 19.47 -16.42
C ALA A 111 -15.59 20.43 -15.77
N LEU A 112 -16.57 19.93 -15.02
CA LEU A 112 -17.54 20.74 -14.28
C LEU A 112 -17.07 21.05 -12.85
N LEU A 113 -16.03 20.34 -12.35
CA LEU A 113 -15.48 20.63 -11.03
C LEU A 113 -14.64 21.90 -11.08
N PRO A 114 -14.80 22.82 -10.11
CA PRO A 114 -13.90 23.97 -10.00
C PRO A 114 -12.45 23.49 -9.90
N GLU A 115 -11.54 24.06 -10.68
CA GLU A 115 -10.10 23.71 -10.66
C GLU A 115 -9.50 23.77 -9.25
N GLY A 116 -9.96 24.71 -8.43
CA GLY A 116 -9.54 24.83 -7.05
C GLY A 116 -9.85 23.62 -6.18
N VAL A 117 -10.92 22.86 -6.46
CA VAL A 117 -11.26 21.64 -5.71
C VAL A 117 -10.21 20.55 -5.99
N LEU A 118 -9.86 20.35 -7.26
CA LEU A 118 -8.83 19.39 -7.66
C LEU A 118 -7.46 19.82 -7.12
N HIS A 119 -7.17 21.12 -7.14
CA HIS A 119 -5.93 21.66 -6.57
C HIS A 119 -5.86 21.43 -5.05
N GLY A 120 -6.96 21.64 -4.31
CA GLY A 120 -7.06 21.34 -2.89
C GLY A 120 -6.82 19.86 -2.58
N LEU A 121 -7.27 18.94 -3.44
CA LEU A 121 -6.96 17.50 -3.32
C LEU A 121 -5.45 17.22 -3.47
N LYS A 122 -4.75 17.93 -4.38
CA LYS A 122 -3.30 17.80 -4.51
C LYS A 122 -2.58 18.26 -3.23
N ILE A 123 -2.98 19.38 -2.64
CA ILE A 123 -2.42 19.88 -1.37
C ILE A 123 -2.63 18.85 -0.24
N ALA A 124 -3.83 18.26 -0.17
CA ALA A 124 -4.10 17.19 0.79
C ALA A 124 -3.17 15.97 0.58
N ALA A 125 -2.92 15.58 -0.68
CA ALA A 125 -1.98 14.49 -1.00
C ALA A 125 -0.56 14.82 -0.50
N VAL A 126 -0.08 16.06 -0.71
CA VAL A 126 1.22 16.53 -0.15
C VAL A 126 1.24 16.37 1.36
N ALA A 127 0.21 16.83 2.06
CA ALA A 127 0.13 16.77 3.54
C ALA A 127 0.18 15.33 4.05
N VAL A 128 -0.60 14.43 3.46
CA VAL A 128 -0.67 13.02 3.87
C VAL A 128 0.64 12.30 3.60
N VAL A 129 1.26 12.53 2.45
CA VAL A 129 2.56 11.91 2.14
C VAL A 129 3.67 12.48 3.01
N ALA A 130 3.67 13.79 3.31
CA ALA A 130 4.63 14.38 4.24
C ALA A 130 4.50 13.78 5.64
N GLN A 131 3.27 13.58 6.14
CA GLN A 131 3.01 12.86 7.40
C GLN A 131 3.56 11.42 7.35
N ALA A 132 3.34 10.70 6.25
CA ALA A 132 3.82 9.33 6.07
C ALA A 132 5.36 9.27 6.06
N VAL A 133 6.03 10.14 5.31
CA VAL A 133 7.50 10.26 5.28
C VAL A 133 8.06 10.53 6.68
N TRP A 134 7.45 11.47 7.41
CA TRP A 134 7.84 11.78 8.78
C TRP A 134 7.72 10.58 9.71
N GLY A 135 6.58 9.90 9.70
CA GLY A 135 6.31 8.73 10.54
C GLY A 135 7.23 7.55 10.21
N MET A 136 7.36 7.23 8.91
CA MET A 136 8.21 6.14 8.44
C MET A 136 9.70 6.46 8.66
N GLY A 137 10.14 7.69 8.42
CA GLY A 137 11.51 8.11 8.65
C GLY A 137 11.93 7.89 10.11
N ARG A 138 11.09 8.26 11.07
CA ARG A 138 11.35 8.04 12.51
C ARG A 138 11.37 6.58 12.91
N SER A 139 10.52 5.74 12.31
CA SER A 139 10.40 4.33 12.71
C SER A 139 11.36 3.41 11.96
N LEU A 140 11.60 3.65 10.67
CA LEU A 140 12.39 2.77 9.80
C LEU A 140 13.84 3.24 9.59
N CYS A 141 14.13 4.52 9.86
CA CYS A 141 15.46 5.12 9.74
C CYS A 141 15.93 5.74 11.07
N PRO A 142 16.03 4.96 12.19
CA PRO A 142 16.35 5.50 13.50
C PRO A 142 17.84 5.86 13.68
N ASP A 143 18.71 5.41 12.80
CA ASP A 143 20.19 5.55 12.89
C ASP A 143 20.80 6.19 11.62
N ARG A 144 22.07 6.64 11.76
CA ARG A 144 22.80 7.30 10.68
C ARG A 144 22.93 6.44 9.41
N PRO A 145 23.28 5.14 9.46
CA PRO A 145 23.38 4.32 8.26
C PRO A 145 22.08 4.23 7.47
N ARG A 146 20.93 4.04 8.16
CA ARG A 146 19.62 3.97 7.49
C ARG A 146 19.20 5.33 6.94
N LEU A 147 19.46 6.44 7.66
CA LEU A 147 19.24 7.79 7.13
C LEU A 147 20.09 8.06 5.88
N THR A 148 21.34 7.59 5.85
CA THR A 148 22.20 7.69 4.67
C THR A 148 21.67 6.89 3.49
N LEU A 149 21.21 5.65 3.72
CA LEU A 149 20.58 4.83 2.68
C LEU A 149 19.30 5.50 2.15
N MET A 150 18.47 6.07 3.02
CA MET A 150 17.26 6.83 2.65
C MET A 150 17.63 8.03 1.75
N ALA A 151 18.63 8.83 2.16
CA ALA A 151 19.04 10.02 1.42
C ALA A 151 19.64 9.66 0.04
N LEU A 152 20.51 8.65 -0.03
CA LEU A 152 21.07 8.15 -1.28
C LEU A 152 19.99 7.60 -2.21
N SER A 153 19.01 6.87 -1.67
CA SER A 153 17.89 6.35 -2.43
C SER A 153 17.03 7.47 -3.02
N CYS A 154 16.72 8.49 -2.22
CA CYS A 154 16.00 9.68 -2.66
C CYS A 154 16.76 10.39 -3.80
N ALA A 155 18.05 10.69 -3.60
CA ALA A 155 18.86 11.36 -4.59
C ALA A 155 18.99 10.57 -5.90
N SER A 156 19.15 9.24 -5.82
CA SER A 156 19.24 8.37 -7.00
C SER A 156 17.95 8.39 -7.81
N VAL A 157 16.78 8.30 -7.16
CA VAL A 157 15.48 8.32 -7.85
C VAL A 157 15.18 9.68 -8.46
N LEU A 158 15.56 10.78 -7.81
CA LEU A 158 15.42 12.13 -8.37
C LEU A 158 16.35 12.36 -9.57
N ALA A 159 17.56 11.80 -9.54
CA ALA A 159 18.51 11.91 -10.65
C ALA A 159 18.09 11.08 -11.88
N TRP A 160 17.50 9.91 -11.67
CA TRP A 160 17.06 8.99 -12.72
C TRP A 160 15.64 8.47 -12.42
N PRO A 161 14.59 9.21 -12.76
CA PRO A 161 13.21 8.90 -12.39
C PRO A 161 12.60 7.81 -13.27
N THR A 162 13.12 6.58 -13.19
CA THR A 162 12.60 5.42 -13.90
C THR A 162 12.15 4.30 -12.94
N ALA A 163 11.19 3.48 -13.36
CA ALA A 163 10.76 2.33 -12.58
C ALA A 163 11.91 1.35 -12.29
N TRP A 164 12.84 1.19 -13.23
CA TRP A 164 14.01 0.32 -13.05
C TRP A 164 15.02 0.88 -12.04
N THR A 165 15.16 2.19 -11.95
CA THR A 165 15.98 2.84 -10.91
C THR A 165 15.42 2.52 -9.52
N GLN A 166 14.11 2.57 -9.36
CA GLN A 166 13.48 2.22 -8.08
C GLN A 166 13.78 0.77 -7.68
N VAL A 167 13.67 -0.18 -8.62
CA VAL A 167 14.01 -1.59 -8.39
C VAL A 167 15.48 -1.75 -8.01
N ALA A 168 16.39 -1.11 -8.75
CA ALA A 168 17.83 -1.17 -8.51
C ALA A 168 18.21 -0.57 -7.15
N VAL A 169 17.60 0.55 -6.77
CA VAL A 169 17.80 1.21 -5.47
C VAL A 169 17.31 0.34 -4.32
N ILE A 170 16.14 -0.27 -4.43
CA ILE A 170 15.60 -1.19 -3.42
C ILE A 170 16.54 -2.40 -3.26
N ALA A 171 16.95 -3.02 -4.37
CA ALA A 171 17.86 -4.17 -4.35
C ALA A 171 19.25 -3.79 -3.78
N GLY A 172 19.83 -2.69 -4.24
CA GLY A 172 21.14 -2.18 -3.77
C GLY A 172 21.13 -1.84 -2.28
N ALA A 173 20.08 -1.17 -1.80
CA ALA A 173 19.93 -0.86 -0.37
C ALA A 173 19.70 -2.13 0.48
N GLY A 174 19.04 -3.15 -0.07
CA GLY A 174 18.92 -4.44 0.58
C GLY A 174 20.27 -5.14 0.75
N LEU A 175 21.11 -5.13 -0.29
CA LEU A 175 22.48 -5.65 -0.23
C LEU A 175 23.37 -4.86 0.73
N ALA A 176 23.31 -3.52 0.68
CA ALA A 176 24.01 -2.64 1.60
C ALA A 176 23.55 -2.86 3.06
N GLY A 177 22.25 -3.01 3.28
CA GLY A 177 21.68 -3.33 4.59
C GLY A 177 22.23 -4.64 5.14
N ARG A 178 22.27 -5.69 4.33
CA ARG A 178 22.88 -6.98 4.70
C ARG A 178 24.34 -6.88 5.12
N ALA A 179 25.10 -5.98 4.47
CA ALA A 179 26.52 -5.81 4.72
C ALA A 179 26.81 -4.89 5.91
N LEU A 180 26.02 -3.83 6.09
CA LEU A 180 26.35 -2.72 7.00
C LEU A 180 25.48 -2.64 8.25
N LEU A 181 24.23 -3.17 8.20
CA LEU A 181 23.29 -3.00 9.31
C LEU A 181 23.39 -4.15 10.32
N LYS A 182 23.45 -3.78 11.58
CA LYS A 182 23.33 -4.72 12.70
C LYS A 182 21.87 -4.74 13.17
N THR A 183 21.28 -5.93 13.28
CA THR A 183 19.92 -6.12 13.80
C THR A 183 19.94 -7.05 14.99
N GLU A 184 19.17 -6.70 16.02
CA GLU A 184 19.05 -7.50 17.24
C GLU A 184 18.21 -8.77 17.01
N ALA A 185 18.40 -9.80 17.84
CA ALA A 185 17.58 -11.01 17.79
C ALA A 185 16.17 -10.70 18.32
N VAL A 186 15.14 -11.29 17.69
CA VAL A 186 13.78 -11.27 18.23
C VAL A 186 13.53 -12.55 18.99
N GLU A 187 13.09 -12.43 20.24
CA GLU A 187 12.69 -13.56 21.07
C GLU A 187 11.41 -14.22 20.52
N GLY A 188 11.34 -15.55 20.69
CA GLY A 188 10.29 -16.35 20.07
C GLY A 188 8.91 -16.13 20.70
N HIS A 189 7.89 -16.13 19.84
CA HIS A 189 6.49 -16.11 20.21
C HIS A 189 5.79 -17.41 19.77
N GLU A 190 4.57 -17.58 20.18
CA GLU A 190 3.73 -18.75 19.92
C GLU A 190 3.55 -19.03 18.41
N ARG A 191 3.51 -20.30 17.99
CA ARG A 191 3.35 -20.70 16.60
C ARG A 191 1.99 -20.24 16.05
N LEU A 192 1.99 -19.70 14.84
CA LEU A 192 0.75 -19.35 14.14
C LEU A 192 -0.07 -20.62 13.84
N PRO A 193 -1.37 -20.66 14.17
CA PRO A 193 -2.22 -21.83 13.97
C PRO A 193 -2.69 -21.98 12.51
N ILE A 194 -1.76 -21.89 11.54
CA ILE A 194 -2.07 -21.94 10.11
C ILE A 194 -1.31 -23.11 9.48
N ALA A 195 -2.05 -24.12 9.04
CA ALA A 195 -1.48 -25.32 8.43
C ALA A 195 -1.46 -25.20 6.90
N ILE A 196 -0.34 -24.70 6.36
CA ILE A 196 -0.05 -24.80 4.92
C ILE A 196 1.08 -25.81 4.75
N GLY A 197 0.88 -26.81 3.88
CA GLY A 197 1.93 -27.78 3.56
C GLY A 197 3.10 -27.14 2.79
N TYR A 198 4.34 -27.57 3.06
CA TYR A 198 5.54 -27.03 2.40
C TYR A 198 5.48 -27.09 0.86
N ARG A 199 4.86 -28.12 0.27
CA ARG A 199 4.70 -28.22 -1.19
C ARG A 199 3.81 -27.13 -1.75
N GLY A 200 2.68 -26.84 -1.08
CA GLY A 200 1.79 -25.75 -1.47
C GLY A 200 2.45 -24.39 -1.31
N ALA A 201 3.17 -24.17 -0.21
CA ALA A 201 3.91 -22.94 0.02
C ALA A 201 4.99 -22.69 -1.07
N LEU A 202 5.76 -23.73 -1.43
CA LEU A 202 6.76 -23.63 -2.49
C LEU A 202 6.12 -23.31 -3.84
N LEU A 203 4.96 -23.93 -4.17
CA LEU A 203 4.21 -23.62 -5.37
C LEU A 203 3.82 -22.13 -5.43
N PHE A 204 3.31 -21.55 -4.33
CA PHE A 204 2.95 -20.13 -4.28
C PHE A 204 4.17 -19.22 -4.45
N LEU A 205 5.30 -19.52 -3.81
CA LEU A 205 6.54 -18.75 -3.98
C LEU A 205 7.10 -18.88 -5.39
N THR A 206 7.05 -20.08 -5.97
CA THR A 206 7.47 -20.28 -7.37
C THR A 206 6.58 -19.51 -8.32
N LEU A 207 5.26 -19.57 -8.15
CA LEU A 207 4.31 -18.81 -8.98
C LEU A 207 4.56 -17.30 -8.84
N PHE A 208 4.79 -16.80 -7.62
CA PHE A 208 5.17 -15.41 -7.40
C PHE A 208 6.43 -15.03 -8.20
N ALA A 209 7.49 -15.82 -8.09
CA ALA A 209 8.76 -15.54 -8.76
C ALA A 209 8.63 -15.66 -10.30
N VAL A 210 7.93 -16.67 -10.80
CA VAL A 210 7.67 -16.87 -12.23
C VAL A 210 6.90 -15.69 -12.80
N LEU A 211 5.82 -15.25 -12.15
CA LEU A 211 5.05 -14.10 -12.61
C LEU A 211 5.89 -12.82 -12.59
N LEU A 212 6.71 -12.61 -11.55
CA LEU A 212 7.57 -11.42 -11.44
C LEU A 212 8.61 -11.33 -12.58
N VAL A 213 9.07 -12.47 -13.10
CA VAL A 213 10.04 -12.53 -14.20
C VAL A 213 9.36 -12.62 -15.56
N CYS A 214 8.31 -13.44 -15.69
CA CYS A 214 7.70 -13.70 -16.99
C CYS A 214 6.77 -12.57 -17.46
N LEU A 215 6.09 -11.85 -16.55
CA LEU A 215 5.19 -10.74 -16.96
C LEU A 215 5.94 -9.61 -17.68
N PRO A 216 7.09 -9.08 -17.18
CA PRO A 216 7.85 -8.07 -17.91
C PRO A 216 8.34 -8.57 -19.28
N LEU A 217 8.74 -9.84 -19.38
CA LEU A 217 9.18 -10.44 -20.64
C LEU A 217 8.01 -10.57 -21.62
N ALA A 218 6.88 -11.07 -21.14
CA ALA A 218 5.67 -11.19 -21.94
C ALA A 218 5.16 -9.83 -22.43
N ALA A 219 5.14 -8.81 -21.57
CA ALA A 219 4.73 -7.45 -21.93
C ALA A 219 5.67 -6.77 -22.98
N ARG A 220 6.91 -7.24 -23.09
CA ARG A 220 7.86 -6.80 -24.14
C ARG A 220 7.63 -7.54 -25.46
N LEU A 221 7.35 -8.85 -25.40
CA LEU A 221 7.14 -9.70 -26.59
C LEU A 221 5.77 -9.46 -27.22
N TRP A 222 4.76 -9.29 -26.39
CA TRP A 222 3.38 -9.00 -26.79
C TRP A 222 2.95 -7.67 -26.15
N PRO A 223 3.11 -6.53 -26.85
CA PRO A 223 2.90 -5.19 -26.28
C PRO A 223 1.42 -4.80 -26.15
N GLU A 224 0.57 -5.75 -25.78
CA GLU A 224 -0.84 -5.55 -25.50
C GLU A 224 -1.03 -4.76 -24.21
N GLN A 225 -1.94 -3.79 -24.20
CA GLN A 225 -2.12 -2.89 -23.07
C GLN A 225 -2.52 -3.61 -21.77
N TRP A 226 -3.39 -4.61 -21.84
CA TRP A 226 -3.79 -5.39 -20.66
C TRP A 226 -2.60 -6.11 -20.02
N LEU A 227 -1.65 -6.57 -20.80
CA LEU A 227 -0.46 -7.27 -20.31
C LEU A 227 0.54 -6.30 -19.69
N ARG A 228 0.67 -5.10 -20.26
CA ARG A 228 1.47 -4.01 -19.69
C ARG A 228 0.91 -3.54 -18.34
N LEU A 229 -0.41 -3.40 -18.22
CA LEU A 229 -1.09 -3.09 -16.96
C LEU A 229 -0.86 -4.21 -15.94
N LEU A 230 -1.06 -5.46 -16.35
CA LEU A 230 -0.85 -6.62 -15.46
C LEU A 230 0.59 -6.65 -14.92
N ASP A 231 1.61 -6.46 -15.77
CA ASP A 231 3.02 -6.39 -15.37
C ASP A 231 3.27 -5.24 -14.38
N ALA A 232 2.88 -4.02 -14.76
CA ALA A 232 3.16 -2.83 -13.97
C ALA A 232 2.56 -2.91 -12.56
N PHE A 233 1.28 -3.33 -12.44
CA PHE A 233 0.59 -3.42 -11.17
C PHE A 233 1.02 -4.62 -10.33
N TYR A 234 1.32 -5.77 -10.97
CA TYR A 234 1.90 -6.93 -10.27
C TYR A 234 3.27 -6.59 -9.68
N ARG A 235 4.13 -5.95 -10.46
CA ARG A 235 5.46 -5.54 -10.03
C ARG A 235 5.40 -4.47 -8.94
N ALA A 236 4.53 -3.47 -9.07
CA ALA A 236 4.30 -2.49 -8.02
C ALA A 236 3.86 -3.17 -6.71
N GLY A 237 2.86 -4.07 -6.76
CA GLY A 237 2.40 -4.83 -5.60
C GLY A 237 3.47 -5.73 -4.97
N SER A 238 4.44 -6.20 -5.76
CA SER A 238 5.56 -7.06 -5.32
C SER A 238 6.70 -6.29 -4.67
N LEU A 239 6.80 -4.98 -4.86
CA LEU A 239 7.94 -4.17 -4.44
C LEU A 239 7.62 -3.17 -3.32
N VAL A 240 6.37 -3.13 -2.86
CA VAL A 240 6.00 -2.26 -1.72
C VAL A 240 6.47 -2.87 -0.41
N PHE A 241 7.42 -2.23 0.24
CA PHE A 241 7.89 -2.54 1.59
C PHE A 241 7.61 -1.36 2.53
N GLY A 242 7.58 -1.59 3.82
CA GLY A 242 7.53 -0.55 4.84
C GLY A 242 6.20 0.19 5.00
N GLY A 243 5.22 0.00 4.12
CA GLY A 243 3.89 0.62 4.27
C GLY A 243 3.17 0.90 2.96
N GLY A 244 1.83 1.06 3.04
CA GLY A 244 0.96 1.22 1.86
C GLY A 244 1.24 2.46 1.01
N HIS A 245 1.76 3.54 1.62
CA HIS A 245 2.04 4.80 0.89
C HIS A 245 3.13 4.67 -0.18
N VAL A 246 4.02 3.69 -0.06
CA VAL A 246 5.09 3.42 -1.02
C VAL A 246 4.58 2.95 -2.39
N VAL A 247 3.35 2.51 -2.45
CA VAL A 247 2.70 2.19 -3.73
C VAL A 247 2.62 3.41 -4.66
N LEU A 248 2.56 4.64 -4.09
CA LEU A 248 2.46 5.89 -4.85
C LEU A 248 3.64 6.08 -5.82
N PRO A 249 4.92 6.17 -5.37
CA PRO A 249 6.04 6.37 -6.30
C PRO A 249 6.18 5.22 -7.30
N LEU A 250 5.89 3.98 -6.90
CA LEU A 250 5.99 2.82 -7.79
C LEU A 250 4.96 2.88 -8.91
N LEU A 251 3.69 3.17 -8.60
CA LEU A 251 2.65 3.30 -9.62
C LEU A 251 2.83 4.55 -10.47
N GLN A 252 3.23 5.67 -9.86
CA GLN A 252 3.45 6.90 -10.59
C GLN A 252 4.51 6.74 -11.69
N ALA A 253 5.66 6.13 -11.38
CA ALA A 253 6.72 5.87 -12.35
C ALA A 253 6.28 4.92 -13.48
N GLU A 254 5.21 4.15 -13.29
CA GLU A 254 4.67 3.24 -14.29
C GLU A 254 3.57 3.86 -15.14
N VAL A 255 2.66 4.64 -14.58
CA VAL A 255 1.45 5.06 -15.29
C VAL A 255 1.52 6.46 -15.88
N VAL A 256 2.19 7.41 -15.19
CA VAL A 256 2.22 8.83 -15.62
C VAL A 256 3.15 9.05 -16.80
N PRO A 257 4.43 8.59 -16.82
CA PRO A 257 5.32 8.80 -17.95
C PRO A 257 4.86 8.09 -19.24
N LYS A 258 4.06 7.05 -19.10
CA LYS A 258 3.48 6.32 -20.25
C LYS A 258 2.20 6.94 -20.78
N GLY A 259 1.70 8.02 -20.14
CA GLY A 259 0.45 8.67 -20.52
C GLY A 259 -0.80 7.82 -20.31
N TRP A 260 -0.74 6.79 -19.43
CA TRP A 260 -1.93 6.00 -19.12
C TRP A 260 -2.91 6.76 -18.25
N VAL A 261 -2.38 7.56 -17.33
CA VAL A 261 -3.13 8.50 -16.48
C VAL A 261 -2.30 9.78 -16.40
N ASP A 262 -2.92 10.93 -16.55
CA ASP A 262 -2.23 12.21 -16.37
C ASP A 262 -1.91 12.49 -14.89
N GLY A 263 -0.93 13.40 -14.64
CA GLY A 263 -0.44 13.69 -13.28
C GLY A 263 -1.53 14.21 -12.35
N ASP A 264 -2.41 15.07 -12.85
CA ASP A 264 -3.49 15.68 -12.07
C ASP A 264 -4.53 14.65 -11.64
N THR A 265 -4.98 13.82 -12.56
CA THR A 265 -5.88 12.69 -12.27
C THR A 265 -5.22 11.71 -11.30
N PHE A 266 -3.91 11.42 -11.46
CA PHE A 266 -3.18 10.56 -10.55
C PHE A 266 -3.20 11.09 -9.11
N LEU A 267 -2.88 12.37 -8.91
CA LEU A 267 -2.84 12.99 -7.59
C LEU A 267 -4.22 13.12 -6.95
N ALA A 268 -5.23 13.49 -7.74
CA ALA A 268 -6.62 13.55 -7.28
C ALA A 268 -7.11 12.17 -6.82
N GLY A 269 -6.82 11.12 -7.59
CA GLY A 269 -7.15 9.74 -7.23
C GLY A 269 -6.42 9.26 -5.98
N TYR A 270 -5.15 9.63 -5.80
CA TYR A 270 -4.41 9.30 -4.60
C TYR A 270 -5.00 9.99 -3.36
N ALA A 271 -5.35 11.29 -3.45
CA ALA A 271 -6.04 11.99 -2.38
C ALA A 271 -7.38 11.34 -2.04
N ALA A 272 -8.18 10.99 -3.04
CA ALA A 272 -9.43 10.27 -2.86
C ALA A 272 -9.22 8.92 -2.17
N ALA A 273 -8.15 8.18 -2.51
CA ALA A 273 -7.82 6.91 -1.87
C ALA A 273 -7.49 7.06 -0.38
N GLN A 274 -7.04 8.24 0.07
CA GLN A 274 -6.86 8.56 1.49
C GLN A 274 -8.16 8.91 2.21
N ALA A 275 -9.18 9.30 1.46
CA ALA A 275 -10.48 9.71 2.00
C ALA A 275 -11.46 8.52 2.15
N VAL A 276 -11.22 7.40 1.49
CA VAL A 276 -12.08 6.20 1.59
C VAL A 276 -11.59 5.24 2.68
N PRO A 277 -12.50 4.49 3.32
CA PRO A 277 -12.08 3.43 4.25
C PRO A 277 -11.52 2.23 3.48
N GLY A 278 -10.68 1.42 4.11
CA GLY A 278 -10.11 0.21 3.51
C GLY A 278 -8.68 0.37 2.98
N PRO A 279 -8.15 -0.63 2.26
CA PRO A 279 -6.73 -0.66 1.92
C PRO A 279 -6.38 0.36 0.83
N LEU A 280 -5.29 1.12 1.04
CA LEU A 280 -4.80 2.13 0.07
C LEU A 280 -4.50 1.55 -1.32
N PHE A 281 -4.18 0.26 -1.40
CA PHE A 281 -3.92 -0.43 -2.67
C PHE A 281 -5.13 -0.49 -3.61
N THR A 282 -6.34 -0.18 -3.13
CA THR A 282 -7.52 0.01 -4.00
C THR A 282 -7.39 1.21 -4.94
N PHE A 283 -6.42 2.08 -4.71
CA PHE A 283 -5.97 3.09 -5.67
C PHE A 283 -5.65 2.49 -7.06
N ALA A 284 -5.20 1.23 -7.11
CA ALA A 284 -5.02 0.51 -8.37
C ALA A 284 -6.32 0.37 -9.20
N ALA A 285 -7.47 0.21 -8.53
CA ALA A 285 -8.76 0.17 -9.21
C ALA A 285 -9.13 1.53 -9.81
N PHE A 286 -8.83 2.63 -9.11
CA PHE A 286 -8.98 3.98 -9.65
C PHE A 286 -8.13 4.17 -10.91
N LEU A 287 -6.84 3.84 -10.84
CA LEU A 287 -5.91 4.02 -11.96
C LEU A 287 -6.30 3.15 -13.17
N GLY A 288 -6.72 1.90 -12.93
CA GLY A 288 -7.22 1.05 -14.00
C GLY A 288 -8.52 1.57 -14.63
N ALA A 289 -9.41 2.17 -13.83
CA ALA A 289 -10.64 2.79 -14.33
C ALA A 289 -10.37 4.08 -15.11
N ALA A 290 -9.42 4.89 -14.64
CA ALA A 290 -9.05 6.18 -15.25
C ALA A 290 -8.07 6.05 -16.42
N SER A 291 -7.56 4.83 -16.72
CA SER A 291 -6.63 4.62 -17.84
C SER A 291 -7.22 5.09 -19.17
N GLY A 292 -6.46 5.86 -19.95
CA GLY A 292 -6.86 6.27 -21.29
C GLY A 292 -6.96 5.10 -22.26
N PRO A 293 -5.90 4.26 -22.42
CA PRO A 293 -5.96 3.07 -23.27
C PRO A 293 -6.78 1.94 -22.65
N ALA A 294 -7.54 1.21 -23.50
CA ALA A 294 -8.24 0.00 -23.06
C ALA A 294 -7.25 -1.13 -22.69
N PRO A 295 -7.57 -1.97 -21.67
CA PRO A 295 -8.78 -1.96 -20.86
C PRO A 295 -8.82 -0.82 -19.84
N ASN A 296 -9.95 -0.13 -19.76
CA ASN A 296 -10.24 0.97 -18.84
C ASN A 296 -11.61 0.76 -18.16
N GLY A 297 -12.13 1.76 -17.46
CA GLY A 297 -13.39 1.64 -16.75
C GLY A 297 -13.41 0.44 -15.80
N TRP A 298 -14.49 -0.31 -15.76
CA TRP A 298 -14.64 -1.47 -14.88
C TRP A 298 -13.66 -2.60 -15.16
N SER A 299 -13.34 -2.86 -16.44
CA SER A 299 -12.41 -3.93 -16.83
C SER A 299 -10.96 -3.60 -16.44
N GLY A 300 -10.54 -2.34 -16.67
CA GLY A 300 -9.24 -1.86 -16.23
C GLY A 300 -9.11 -1.86 -14.71
N ALA A 301 -10.15 -1.40 -14.00
CA ALA A 301 -10.19 -1.43 -12.54
C ALA A 301 -10.00 -2.83 -11.98
N LEU A 302 -10.76 -3.80 -12.47
CA LEU A 302 -10.69 -5.18 -12.01
C LEU A 302 -9.31 -5.79 -12.30
N LEU A 303 -8.77 -5.59 -13.51
CA LEU A 303 -7.45 -6.09 -13.89
C LEU A 303 -6.35 -5.55 -12.96
N CYS A 304 -6.29 -4.23 -12.78
CA CYS A 304 -5.26 -3.59 -11.96
C CYS A 304 -5.39 -3.95 -10.48
N LEU A 305 -6.64 -4.05 -9.98
CA LEU A 305 -6.90 -4.45 -8.60
C LEU A 305 -6.43 -5.90 -8.34
N LEU A 306 -6.77 -6.83 -9.22
CA LEU A 306 -6.32 -8.21 -9.09
C LEU A 306 -4.79 -8.31 -9.22
N ALA A 307 -4.20 -7.61 -10.17
CA ALA A 307 -2.76 -7.60 -10.40
C ALA A 307 -1.97 -7.14 -9.17
N ILE A 308 -2.41 -6.06 -8.50
CA ILE A 308 -1.65 -5.48 -7.37
C ILE A 308 -1.79 -6.30 -6.08
N PHE A 309 -2.92 -7.01 -5.86
CA PHE A 309 -3.12 -7.84 -4.67
C PHE A 309 -2.63 -9.27 -4.82
N LEU A 310 -2.49 -9.79 -6.05
CA LEU A 310 -2.06 -11.17 -6.30
C LEU A 310 -0.70 -11.51 -5.66
N PRO A 311 0.37 -10.67 -5.76
CA PRO A 311 1.64 -10.92 -5.09
C PRO A 311 1.48 -11.13 -3.58
N SER A 312 0.65 -10.30 -2.94
CA SER A 312 0.42 -10.35 -1.49
C SER A 312 -0.21 -11.67 -1.06
N PHE A 313 -1.20 -12.17 -1.80
CA PHE A 313 -1.81 -13.48 -1.55
C PHE A 313 -0.80 -14.60 -1.71
N LEU A 314 0.00 -14.60 -2.80
CA LEU A 314 1.00 -15.61 -3.07
C LEU A 314 2.10 -15.63 -2.00
N LEU A 315 2.55 -14.44 -1.58
CA LEU A 315 3.60 -14.30 -0.56
C LEU A 315 3.12 -14.73 0.82
N VAL A 316 1.93 -14.34 1.25
CA VAL A 316 1.40 -14.77 2.55
C VAL A 316 1.24 -16.28 2.58
N ALA A 317 0.59 -16.87 1.58
CA ALA A 317 0.40 -18.32 1.52
C ALA A 317 1.74 -19.07 1.39
N GLY A 318 2.71 -18.49 0.70
CA GLY A 318 4.02 -19.09 0.49
C GLY A 318 4.99 -18.93 1.66
N ALA A 319 4.96 -17.80 2.38
CA ALA A 319 5.93 -17.51 3.43
C ALA A 319 5.57 -18.09 4.80
N LEU A 320 4.27 -18.28 5.08
CA LEU A 320 3.79 -18.74 6.39
C LEU A 320 4.54 -19.96 6.96
N PRO A 321 4.76 -21.07 6.21
CA PRO A 321 5.48 -22.24 6.74
C PRO A 321 6.96 -22.00 7.02
N PHE A 322 7.56 -20.98 6.39
CA PHE A 322 8.98 -20.65 6.54
C PHE A 322 9.24 -19.55 7.56
N TRP A 323 8.18 -18.92 8.09
CA TRP A 323 8.29 -17.76 8.97
C TRP A 323 9.15 -18.01 10.19
N GLU A 324 8.97 -19.15 10.85
CA GLU A 324 9.76 -19.54 12.03
C GLU A 324 11.28 -19.51 11.79
N ARG A 325 11.73 -19.85 10.58
CA ARG A 325 13.14 -19.77 10.19
C ARG A 325 13.57 -18.36 9.81
N LEU A 326 12.72 -17.66 9.01
CA LEU A 326 13.03 -16.35 8.47
C LEU A 326 13.17 -15.28 9.56
N ARG A 327 12.31 -15.31 10.57
CA ARG A 327 12.32 -14.31 11.65
C ARG A 327 13.59 -14.30 12.49
N HIS A 328 14.29 -15.44 12.60
CA HIS A 328 15.54 -15.57 13.36
C HIS A 328 16.79 -15.27 12.53
N GLU A 329 16.68 -15.19 11.20
CA GLU A 329 17.82 -14.97 10.33
C GLU A 329 18.23 -13.48 10.31
N ARG A 330 19.36 -13.16 10.97
CA ARG A 330 19.89 -11.79 11.08
C ARG A 330 20.13 -11.13 9.72
N ARG A 331 20.65 -11.90 8.75
CA ARG A 331 20.95 -11.37 7.40
C ARG A 331 19.72 -10.91 6.69
N VAL A 332 18.62 -11.66 6.81
CA VAL A 332 17.34 -11.34 6.18
C VAL A 332 16.77 -10.05 6.77
N ARG A 333 16.80 -9.91 8.11
CA ARG A 333 16.35 -8.68 8.79
C ARG A 333 17.19 -7.46 8.43
N ALA A 334 18.52 -7.62 8.33
CA ALA A 334 19.41 -6.55 7.91
C ALA A 334 19.16 -6.13 6.45
N THR A 335 18.89 -7.08 5.54
CA THR A 335 18.47 -6.81 4.18
C THR A 335 17.20 -5.98 4.16
N LEU A 336 16.17 -6.38 4.91
CA LEU A 336 14.89 -5.66 4.95
C LEU A 336 15.00 -4.28 5.60
N ALA A 337 15.86 -4.11 6.60
CA ALA A 337 16.11 -2.80 7.18
C ALA A 337 16.70 -1.83 6.13
N GLY A 338 17.59 -2.32 5.24
CA GLY A 338 18.09 -1.55 4.11
C GLY A 338 17.00 -1.24 3.08
N VAL A 339 16.21 -2.24 2.70
CA VAL A 339 15.05 -2.08 1.80
C VAL A 339 14.08 -1.04 2.35
N ASN A 340 13.71 -1.13 3.62
CA ASN A 340 12.80 -0.19 4.25
C ASN A 340 13.35 1.25 4.25
N ALA A 341 14.64 1.43 4.48
CA ALA A 341 15.27 2.75 4.38
C ALA A 341 15.21 3.32 2.95
N ALA A 342 15.48 2.49 1.93
CA ALA A 342 15.35 2.90 0.54
C ALA A 342 13.93 3.33 0.20
N VAL A 343 12.94 2.58 0.65
CA VAL A 343 11.54 2.83 0.41
C VAL A 343 11.07 4.17 0.99
N VAL A 344 11.56 4.55 2.18
CA VAL A 344 11.33 5.90 2.72
C VAL A 344 11.96 6.96 1.82
N GLY A 345 13.14 6.69 1.25
CA GLY A 345 13.80 7.55 0.28
C GLY A 345 12.99 7.73 -1.01
N LEU A 346 12.39 6.65 -1.53
CA LEU A 346 11.50 6.70 -2.69
C LEU A 346 10.27 7.58 -2.42
N LEU A 347 9.66 7.41 -1.23
CA LEU A 347 8.50 8.21 -0.85
C LEU A 347 8.86 9.69 -0.63
N LEU A 348 10.05 9.96 -0.11
CA LEU A 348 10.58 11.32 0.02
C LEU A 348 10.83 11.95 -1.36
N ALA A 349 11.36 11.19 -2.32
CA ALA A 349 11.52 11.66 -3.70
C ALA A 349 10.16 12.00 -4.33
N ALA A 350 9.14 11.16 -4.16
CA ALA A 350 7.79 11.41 -4.64
C ALA A 350 7.12 12.61 -3.94
N LEU A 351 7.42 12.83 -2.66
CA LEU A 351 6.95 14.01 -1.94
C LEU A 351 7.49 15.30 -2.56
N TYR A 352 8.78 15.30 -2.98
CA TYR A 352 9.35 16.45 -3.66
C TYR A 352 8.81 16.56 -5.10
N GLN A 353 8.94 15.51 -5.90
CA GLN A 353 8.51 15.49 -7.30
C GLN A 353 7.66 14.24 -7.57
N PRO A 354 6.37 14.41 -7.96
CA PRO A 354 5.70 15.64 -8.39
C PRO A 354 4.86 16.32 -7.30
N LEU A 355 4.65 15.68 -6.14
CA LEU A 355 3.62 16.13 -5.18
C LEU A 355 3.80 17.60 -4.79
N TRP A 356 5.00 17.97 -4.33
CA TRP A 356 5.29 19.37 -3.95
C TRP A 356 5.27 20.29 -5.16
N THR A 357 5.94 19.91 -6.25
CA THR A 357 6.11 20.78 -7.43
C THR A 357 4.80 21.05 -8.17
N GLU A 358 3.82 20.15 -8.10
CA GLU A 358 2.51 20.31 -8.73
C GLU A 358 1.41 20.76 -7.75
N GLY A 359 1.61 20.55 -6.44
CA GLY A 359 0.62 20.86 -5.41
C GLY A 359 0.81 22.21 -4.74
N ILE A 360 2.05 22.75 -4.67
CA ILE A 360 2.36 23.98 -3.93
C ILE A 360 2.92 25.01 -4.89
N LEU A 361 2.02 25.80 -5.47
CA LEU A 361 2.34 26.79 -6.50
C LEU A 361 2.30 28.23 -5.99
N ARG A 362 1.52 28.50 -4.93
CA ARG A 362 1.27 29.85 -4.39
C ARG A 362 1.47 29.86 -2.87
N PRO A 363 1.74 31.02 -2.26
CA PRO A 363 1.81 31.12 -0.79
C PRO A 363 0.54 30.63 -0.05
N ALA A 364 -0.64 30.80 -0.66
CA ALA A 364 -1.90 30.30 -0.10
C ALA A 364 -1.95 28.77 -0.01
N ASP A 365 -1.38 28.07 -1.03
CA ASP A 365 -1.29 26.61 -1.05
C ASP A 365 -0.40 26.10 0.10
N PHE A 366 0.72 26.81 0.33
CA PHE A 366 1.61 26.50 1.45
C PHE A 366 0.93 26.76 2.81
N ALA A 367 0.17 27.84 2.96
CA ALA A 367 -0.60 28.09 4.16
C ALA A 367 -1.62 26.97 4.41
N LEU A 368 -2.37 26.54 3.38
CA LEU A 368 -3.31 25.43 3.48
C LEU A 368 -2.60 24.12 3.84
N LEU A 369 -1.43 23.85 3.24
CA LEU A 369 -0.59 22.70 3.58
C LEU A 369 -0.19 22.72 5.06
N LEU A 370 0.23 23.86 5.61
CA LEU A 370 0.59 23.98 7.03
C LEU A 370 -0.58 23.64 7.95
N PHE A 371 -1.80 24.14 7.65
CA PHE A 371 -2.99 23.79 8.42
C PHE A 371 -3.35 22.31 8.30
N ALA A 372 -3.23 21.73 7.10
CA ALA A 372 -3.44 20.31 6.87
C ALA A 372 -2.43 19.44 7.66
N LEU A 373 -1.15 19.81 7.68
CA LEU A 373 -0.14 19.15 8.50
C LEU A 373 -0.39 19.29 9.98
N LEU A 374 -0.79 20.47 10.45
CA LEU A 374 -1.16 20.71 11.85
C LEU A 374 -2.34 19.80 12.26
N ALA A 375 -3.36 19.71 11.41
CA ALA A 375 -4.51 18.84 11.62
C ALA A 375 -4.10 17.36 11.72
N LEU A 376 -3.24 16.90 10.81
CA LEU A 376 -2.79 15.50 10.77
C LEU A 376 -1.84 15.14 11.91
N LEU A 377 -0.84 16.00 12.21
CA LEU A 377 0.25 15.68 13.14
C LEU A 377 -0.07 16.04 14.59
N ALA A 378 -0.65 17.23 14.83
CA ALA A 378 -0.92 17.74 16.17
C ALA A 378 -2.33 17.37 16.64
N TRP A 379 -3.36 17.63 15.83
CA TRP A 379 -4.75 17.37 16.21
C TRP A 379 -5.17 15.91 15.95
N LYS A 380 -4.33 15.14 15.24
CA LYS A 380 -4.60 13.73 14.88
C LYS A 380 -5.93 13.54 14.16
N THR A 381 -6.32 14.53 13.38
CA THR A 381 -7.53 14.50 12.56
C THR A 381 -7.45 13.36 11.54
N PRO A 382 -8.51 12.58 11.35
CA PRO A 382 -8.51 11.52 10.34
C PRO A 382 -8.22 12.06 8.93
N PRO A 383 -7.39 11.39 8.12
CA PRO A 383 -6.99 11.88 6.80
C PRO A 383 -8.16 12.26 5.88
N TRP A 384 -9.27 11.52 5.92
CA TRP A 384 -10.44 11.80 5.09
C TRP A 384 -11.06 13.19 5.36
N GLN A 385 -11.08 13.65 6.62
CA GLN A 385 -11.57 14.98 6.96
C GLN A 385 -10.64 16.06 6.41
N VAL A 386 -9.32 15.85 6.49
CA VAL A 386 -8.33 16.77 5.95
C VAL A 386 -8.44 16.87 4.43
N VAL A 387 -8.64 15.73 3.75
CA VAL A 387 -8.84 15.69 2.28
C VAL A 387 -10.07 16.50 1.88
N LEU A 388 -11.21 16.29 2.56
CA LEU A 388 -12.42 17.05 2.29
C LEU A 388 -12.27 18.54 2.59
N ALA A 389 -11.65 18.88 3.72
CA ALA A 389 -11.40 20.28 4.09
C ALA A 389 -10.49 20.99 3.08
N CYS A 390 -9.42 20.34 2.62
CA CYS A 390 -8.54 20.88 1.58
C CYS A 390 -9.26 21.05 0.24
N ALA A 391 -10.11 20.10 -0.17
CA ALA A 391 -10.89 20.20 -1.39
C ALA A 391 -11.84 21.42 -1.36
N VAL A 392 -12.56 21.61 -0.24
CA VAL A 392 -13.44 22.77 -0.05
C VAL A 392 -12.64 24.07 0.00
N ALA A 393 -11.58 24.12 0.81
CA ALA A 393 -10.74 25.32 0.95
C ALA A 393 -10.08 25.71 -0.39
N GLY A 394 -9.59 24.74 -1.16
CA GLY A 394 -9.05 24.98 -2.50
C GLY A 394 -10.08 25.58 -3.44
N GLY A 395 -11.32 25.07 -3.42
CA GLY A 395 -12.45 25.65 -4.17
C GLY A 395 -12.72 27.10 -3.76
N LEU A 396 -12.76 27.41 -2.47
CA LEU A 396 -12.99 28.76 -1.96
C LEU A 396 -11.85 29.74 -2.32
N ILE A 397 -10.59 29.30 -2.20
CA ILE A 397 -9.41 30.12 -2.56
C ILE A 397 -9.45 30.48 -4.06
N ALA A 398 -9.85 29.54 -4.92
CA ALA A 398 -9.94 29.78 -6.36
C ALA A 398 -11.07 30.76 -6.74
N THR A 399 -12.13 30.88 -5.92
CA THR A 399 -13.22 31.84 -6.16
C THR A 399 -12.94 33.22 -5.59
N ALA A 400 -11.99 33.33 -4.65
CA ALA A 400 -11.65 34.60 -3.97
C ALA A 400 -10.43 35.32 -4.59
N GLY A 401 -9.68 34.69 -5.47
CA GLY A 401 -8.53 35.25 -6.18
C GLY A 401 -8.72 35.22 -7.69
#